data_f97b656a8501019708a50a11c576dc79
#
_entry.id   f97b656a8501019708a50a11c576dc79
#
_cell.length_a   1.000
_cell.length_b   1.000
_cell.length_c   1.000
_cell.angle_alpha   90.00
_cell.angle_beta   90.00
_cell.angle_gamma   90.00
#
_symmetry.space_group_name_H-M   'P 1'
#
loop_
_entity.id
_entity.type
_entity.pdbx_description
1 polymer ?
#
loop_
_entity_poly.entity_id
_entity_poly.type
_entity_poly.pdbx_seq_one_letter_code
_entity_poly.pdbx_strand_id
1 'polypeptide(L)'
;IAMTKLMYDTAHKYKIKYILNGHCFRTEGSTPKGWTYMDAKYIKSVYKRFTDKLLINYPLFTFFDQIFYAIKGIKNLRPFHYMTIDERRKLEDEMKEFIGWKDYGGKHCENVYTEFIGSYVLPKYFNIDKSIVYLSAQVRSKQITKKQAKAILKKKAKFDKSKMRNFNVYDKFIKQRHDLTRDDFDKYNFKRYKVFIWLLYKLKVVPYTFYSKYAK
;
A
#
# COMPACT_ATOMS: atom_id res chain seq x y z
N ILE A 1 4.23 -5.14 4.93
CA ILE A 1 5.30 -5.29 5.97
C ILE A 1 6.18 -6.49 5.64
N ALA A 2 5.63 -7.70 5.55
CA ALA A 2 6.43 -8.91 5.27
C ALA A 2 7.23 -8.81 3.96
N MET A 3 6.59 -8.47 2.84
CA MET A 3 7.27 -8.26 1.55
C MET A 3 8.39 -7.22 1.65
N THR A 4 8.14 -6.12 2.36
CA THR A 4 9.16 -5.08 2.57
C THR A 4 10.36 -5.65 3.32
N LYS A 5 10.14 -6.39 4.41
CA LYS A 5 11.22 -7.04 5.17
C LYS A 5 12.04 -7.96 4.28
N LEU A 6 11.37 -8.86 3.56
CA LEU A 6 12.04 -9.83 2.66
C LEU A 6 12.84 -9.14 1.56
N MET A 7 12.31 -8.07 0.94
CA MET A 7 13.05 -7.32 -0.08
C MET A 7 14.33 -6.69 0.49
N TYR A 8 14.25 -6.07 1.67
CA TYR A 8 15.42 -5.44 2.28
C TYR A 8 16.42 -6.47 2.80
N ASP A 9 15.97 -7.59 3.40
CA ASP A 9 16.83 -8.69 3.81
C ASP A 9 17.59 -9.28 2.62
N THR A 10 16.88 -9.52 1.52
CA THR A 10 17.47 -10.02 0.27
C THR A 10 18.48 -9.03 -0.31
N ALA A 11 18.12 -7.74 -0.37
CA ALA A 11 19.02 -6.71 -0.84
C ALA A 11 20.30 -6.64 0.03
N HIS A 12 20.16 -6.73 1.34
CA HIS A 12 21.29 -6.75 2.26
C HIS A 12 22.17 -7.99 2.07
N LYS A 13 21.54 -9.17 2.01
CA LYS A 13 22.24 -10.46 1.80
C LYS A 13 23.09 -10.45 0.53
N TYR A 14 22.56 -9.91 -0.57
CA TYR A 14 23.24 -9.89 -1.86
C TYR A 14 23.98 -8.58 -2.14
N LYS A 15 24.17 -7.72 -1.14
CA LYS A 15 24.87 -6.41 -1.24
C LYS A 15 24.26 -5.49 -2.33
N ILE A 16 22.96 -5.60 -2.58
CA ILE A 16 22.22 -4.75 -3.52
C ILE A 16 21.93 -3.41 -2.85
N LYS A 17 22.29 -2.30 -3.50
CA LYS A 17 22.09 -0.95 -2.96
C LYS A 17 20.75 -0.31 -3.38
N TYR A 18 20.15 -0.77 -4.46
CA TYR A 18 18.96 -0.16 -5.04
C TYR A 18 17.83 -1.18 -5.21
N ILE A 19 16.68 -0.91 -4.64
CA ILE A 19 15.45 -1.65 -4.83
C ILE A 19 14.55 -0.83 -5.75
N LEU A 20 14.15 -1.37 -6.91
CA LEU A 20 13.18 -0.72 -7.79
C LEU A 20 11.77 -1.06 -7.36
N ASN A 21 10.92 -0.03 -7.22
CA ASN A 21 9.54 -0.18 -6.77
C ASN A 21 8.59 0.47 -7.76
N GLY A 22 7.58 -0.27 -8.22
CA GLY A 22 6.57 0.18 -9.17
C GLY A 22 5.54 1.17 -8.60
N HIS A 23 5.57 1.47 -7.30
CA HIS A 23 4.63 2.40 -6.69
C HIS A 23 4.79 3.83 -7.24
N CYS A 24 3.67 4.47 -7.57
CA CYS A 24 3.65 5.85 -8.07
C CYS A 24 2.55 6.68 -7.39
N PHE A 25 2.93 7.72 -6.64
CA PHE A 25 1.96 8.62 -6.00
C PHE A 25 1.06 9.36 -6.98
N ARG A 26 1.52 9.60 -8.21
CA ARG A 26 0.75 10.31 -9.23
C ARG A 26 -0.46 9.52 -9.71
N THR A 27 -0.41 8.20 -9.62
CA THR A 27 -1.49 7.29 -10.03
C THR A 27 -2.15 6.55 -8.87
N GLU A 28 -1.42 6.33 -7.78
CA GLU A 28 -1.93 5.57 -6.63
C GLU A 28 -2.42 6.46 -5.50
N GLY A 29 -1.96 7.71 -5.50
CA GLY A 29 -2.25 8.64 -4.44
C GLY A 29 -1.56 8.29 -3.13
N SER A 30 -1.96 8.99 -2.09
CA SER A 30 -1.55 8.72 -0.72
C SER A 30 -2.80 8.50 0.12
N THR A 31 -2.91 7.35 0.74
CA THR A 31 -4.00 7.06 1.65
C THR A 31 -3.95 7.97 2.88
N PRO A 32 -5.10 8.42 3.40
CA PRO A 32 -5.15 9.16 4.65
C PRO A 32 -4.45 8.41 5.78
N LYS A 33 -3.83 9.14 6.71
CA LYS A 33 -3.04 8.56 7.82
C LYS A 33 -3.81 7.49 8.63
N GLY A 34 -5.13 7.63 8.73
CA GLY A 34 -5.98 6.71 9.47
C GLY A 34 -6.27 5.37 8.78
N TRP A 35 -6.12 5.26 7.46
CA TRP A 35 -6.68 4.11 6.73
C TRP A 35 -5.75 2.90 6.62
N THR A 36 -4.45 3.11 6.53
CA THR A 36 -3.52 2.04 6.16
C THR A 36 -2.20 2.11 6.92
N TYR A 37 -2.25 2.54 8.15
CA TYR A 37 -1.05 2.47 8.97
C TYR A 37 -0.83 1.03 9.43
N MET A 38 0.30 0.46 9.09
CA MET A 38 0.75 -0.83 9.59
C MET A 38 2.21 -0.74 10.00
N ASP A 39 2.52 -1.25 11.18
CA ASP A 39 3.87 -1.45 11.65
C ASP A 39 4.00 -2.81 12.34
N ALA A 40 5.19 -3.17 12.75
CA ALA A 40 5.44 -4.46 13.41
C ALA A 40 4.66 -4.63 14.71
N LYS A 41 4.46 -3.55 15.48
CA LYS A 41 3.69 -3.59 16.72
C LYS A 41 2.21 -3.84 16.44
N TYR A 42 1.66 -3.12 15.45
CA TYR A 42 0.28 -3.32 15.02
C TYR A 42 0.02 -4.76 14.55
N ILE A 43 0.89 -5.32 13.70
CA ILE A 43 0.75 -6.71 13.23
C ILE A 43 0.77 -7.70 14.40
N LYS A 44 1.70 -7.53 15.36
CA LYS A 44 1.75 -8.37 16.56
C LYS A 44 0.47 -8.26 17.40
N SER A 45 -0.08 -7.06 17.56
CA SER A 45 -1.31 -6.83 18.30
C SER A 45 -2.52 -7.48 17.64
N VAL A 46 -2.64 -7.33 16.31
CA VAL A 46 -3.69 -8.02 15.55
C VAL A 46 -3.55 -9.53 15.70
N TYR A 47 -2.35 -10.07 15.53
CA TYR A 47 -2.12 -11.51 15.67
C TYR A 47 -2.53 -12.03 17.07
N LYS A 48 -2.09 -11.34 18.15
CA LYS A 48 -2.42 -11.68 19.53
C LYS A 48 -3.92 -11.64 19.82
N ARG A 49 -4.70 -10.78 19.12
CA ARG A 49 -6.16 -10.69 19.29
C ARG A 49 -6.87 -11.97 18.82
N PHE A 50 -6.31 -12.69 17.86
CA PHE A 50 -6.96 -13.83 17.22
C PHE A 50 -6.30 -15.18 17.54
N THR A 51 -5.19 -15.20 18.27
CA THR A 51 -4.49 -16.44 18.65
C THR A 51 -3.56 -16.20 19.83
N ASP A 52 -3.41 -17.23 20.68
CA ASP A 52 -2.46 -17.23 21.78
C ASP A 52 -1.05 -17.73 21.37
N LYS A 53 -0.90 -18.13 20.11
CA LYS A 53 0.39 -18.61 19.58
C LYS A 53 1.37 -17.46 19.36
N LEU A 54 2.66 -17.75 19.44
CA LEU A 54 3.70 -16.79 19.13
C LEU A 54 3.81 -16.57 17.61
N LEU A 55 4.01 -15.31 17.20
CA LEU A 55 4.26 -14.94 15.81
C LEU A 55 5.76 -15.12 15.50
N ILE A 56 6.17 -16.36 15.19
CA ILE A 56 7.60 -16.73 15.05
C ILE A 56 8.09 -16.49 13.61
N ASN A 57 7.36 -16.99 12.61
CA ASN A 57 7.85 -17.06 11.23
C ASN A 57 7.41 -15.90 10.33
N TYR A 58 6.72 -14.91 10.86
CA TYR A 58 6.28 -13.76 10.06
C TYR A 58 7.37 -12.68 10.00
N PRO A 59 7.87 -12.32 8.83
CA PRO A 59 8.94 -11.33 8.70
C PRO A 59 8.41 -9.93 9.01
N LEU A 60 8.71 -9.45 10.20
CA LEU A 60 8.30 -8.12 10.67
C LEU A 60 9.33 -7.08 10.29
N PHE A 61 8.89 -6.03 9.60
CA PHE A 61 9.69 -4.85 9.30
C PHE A 61 9.47 -3.81 10.40
N THR A 62 10.47 -3.63 11.25
CA THR A 62 10.42 -2.70 12.39
C THR A 62 10.97 -1.32 12.01
N PHE A 63 10.80 -0.35 12.90
CA PHE A 63 11.45 0.95 12.76
C PHE A 63 12.98 0.85 12.80
N PHE A 64 13.51 -0.03 13.62
CA PHE A 64 14.96 -0.27 13.70
C PHE A 64 15.51 -0.92 12.43
N ASP A 65 14.76 -1.81 11.78
CA ASP A 65 15.13 -2.35 10.46
C ASP A 65 15.28 -1.21 9.43
N GLN A 66 14.36 -0.24 9.44
CA GLN A 66 14.43 0.90 8.53
C GLN A 66 15.71 1.72 8.74
N ILE A 67 16.09 1.97 9.99
CA ILE A 67 17.33 2.69 10.34
C ILE A 67 18.54 1.86 9.89
N PHE A 68 18.55 0.57 10.22
CA PHE A 68 19.64 -0.34 9.84
C PHE A 68 19.91 -0.35 8.34
N TYR A 69 18.86 -0.54 7.51
CA TYR A 69 19.03 -0.58 6.05
C TYR A 69 19.37 0.79 5.47
N ALA A 70 18.91 1.89 6.07
CA ALA A 70 19.30 3.22 5.67
C ALA A 70 20.81 3.46 5.91
N ILE A 71 21.34 3.03 7.06
CA ILE A 71 22.79 3.07 7.38
C ILE A 71 23.58 2.18 6.41
N LYS A 72 23.05 1.02 6.02
CA LYS A 72 23.65 0.14 5.01
C LYS A 72 23.58 0.72 3.58
N GLY A 73 22.96 1.87 3.39
CA GLY A 73 22.86 2.57 2.11
C GLY A 73 21.89 1.94 1.12
N ILE A 74 20.98 1.06 1.57
CA ILE A 74 19.96 0.46 0.70
C ILE A 74 18.86 1.49 0.43
N LYS A 75 18.65 1.82 -0.85
CA LYS A 75 17.69 2.83 -1.30
C LYS A 75 16.56 2.21 -2.10
N ASN A 76 15.34 2.67 -1.84
CA ASN A 76 14.15 2.31 -2.60
C ASN A 76 13.87 3.39 -3.65
N LEU A 77 14.00 3.04 -4.93
CA LEU A 77 13.77 3.92 -6.07
C LEU A 77 12.39 3.66 -6.68
N ARG A 78 11.75 4.71 -7.15
CA ARG A 78 10.41 4.67 -7.75
C ARG A 78 10.42 5.32 -9.13
N PRO A 79 10.85 4.60 -10.17
CA PRO A 79 11.03 5.16 -11.52
C PRO A 79 9.75 5.81 -12.08
N PHE A 80 8.59 5.22 -11.83
CA PHE A 80 7.30 5.73 -12.33
C PHE A 80 6.91 7.12 -11.79
N HIS A 81 7.58 7.64 -10.76
CA HIS A 81 7.37 9.03 -10.34
C HIS A 81 7.85 10.04 -11.38
N TYR A 82 8.78 9.64 -12.23
CA TYR A 82 9.41 10.50 -13.24
C TYR A 82 8.81 10.34 -14.63
N MET A 83 7.98 9.33 -14.85
CA MET A 83 7.31 9.06 -16.12
C MET A 83 6.02 9.85 -16.25
N THR A 84 5.74 10.35 -17.46
CA THR A 84 4.44 10.90 -17.84
C THR A 84 3.39 9.79 -18.03
N ILE A 85 2.11 10.16 -18.17
CA ILE A 85 1.06 9.15 -18.45
C ILE A 85 1.22 8.56 -19.85
N ASP A 86 1.66 9.35 -20.82
CA ASP A 86 1.81 8.90 -22.20
C ASP A 86 2.99 7.94 -22.34
N GLU A 87 4.12 8.20 -21.67
CA GLU A 87 5.25 7.26 -21.57
C GLU A 87 4.83 5.94 -20.93
N ARG A 88 3.99 5.99 -19.90
CA ARG A 88 3.48 4.76 -19.26
C ARG A 88 2.56 3.97 -20.17
N ARG A 89 1.67 4.63 -20.92
CA ARG A 89 0.81 3.95 -21.90
C ARG A 89 1.63 3.29 -23.00
N LYS A 90 2.63 4.00 -23.51
CA LYS A 90 3.55 3.42 -24.50
C LYS A 90 4.24 2.18 -23.94
N LEU A 91 4.75 2.23 -22.72
CA LEU A 91 5.35 1.07 -22.05
C LEU A 91 4.35 -0.10 -21.88
N GLU A 92 3.09 0.19 -21.52
CA GLU A 92 2.04 -0.82 -21.40
C GLU A 92 1.75 -1.49 -22.76
N ASP A 93 1.76 -0.75 -23.87
CA ASP A 93 1.58 -1.27 -25.22
C ASP A 93 2.79 -2.11 -25.66
N GLU A 94 4.01 -1.64 -25.40
CA GLU A 94 5.24 -2.41 -25.63
C GLU A 94 5.25 -3.72 -24.82
N MET A 95 4.77 -3.73 -23.58
CA MET A 95 4.64 -4.93 -22.75
C MET A 95 3.61 -5.91 -23.31
N LYS A 96 2.48 -5.43 -23.85
CA LYS A 96 1.49 -6.30 -24.52
C LYS A 96 2.12 -7.03 -25.72
N GLU A 97 2.87 -6.30 -26.52
CA GLU A 97 3.52 -6.82 -27.71
C GLU A 97 4.66 -7.79 -27.36
N PHE A 98 5.56 -7.38 -26.46
CA PHE A 98 6.81 -8.10 -26.19
C PHE A 98 6.62 -9.35 -25.32
N ILE A 99 5.76 -9.30 -24.29
CA ILE A 99 5.55 -10.39 -23.31
C ILE A 99 4.11 -10.91 -23.27
N GLY A 100 3.22 -10.42 -24.15
CA GLY A 100 1.81 -10.82 -24.16
C GLY A 100 1.03 -10.37 -22.91
N TRP A 101 1.46 -9.29 -22.26
CA TRP A 101 0.77 -8.78 -21.08
C TRP A 101 -0.68 -8.40 -21.40
N LYS A 102 -1.61 -8.77 -20.52
CA LYS A 102 -3.04 -8.46 -20.66
C LYS A 102 -3.50 -7.58 -19.50
N ASP A 103 -4.33 -6.58 -19.80
CA ASP A 103 -5.00 -5.79 -18.77
C ASP A 103 -6.01 -6.67 -18.01
N TYR A 104 -5.94 -6.66 -16.71
CA TYR A 104 -6.82 -7.41 -15.81
C TYR A 104 -8.18 -6.72 -15.54
N GLY A 105 -8.51 -5.68 -16.29
CA GLY A 105 -9.78 -4.93 -16.14
C GLY A 105 -9.74 -3.83 -15.08
N GLY A 106 -8.55 -3.44 -14.63
CA GLY A 106 -8.35 -2.32 -13.73
C GLY A 106 -7.31 -2.56 -12.64
N LYS A 107 -7.06 -1.52 -11.88
CA LYS A 107 -6.04 -1.56 -10.83
C LYS A 107 -6.42 -2.53 -9.71
N HIS A 108 -5.51 -3.44 -9.38
CA HIS A 108 -5.68 -4.49 -8.38
C HIS A 108 -6.73 -5.56 -8.72
N CYS A 109 -7.09 -5.71 -10.01
CA CYS A 109 -7.99 -6.77 -10.47
C CYS A 109 -7.24 -8.05 -10.90
N GLU A 110 -5.91 -8.05 -10.86
CA GLU A 110 -5.05 -9.22 -11.11
C GLU A 110 -5.24 -10.33 -10.06
N ASN A 111 -5.73 -9.99 -8.88
CA ASN A 111 -5.99 -10.92 -7.78
C ASN A 111 -7.43 -10.76 -7.28
N VAL A 112 -8.21 -11.84 -7.34
CA VAL A 112 -9.63 -11.87 -6.95
C VAL A 112 -9.85 -11.39 -5.51
N TYR A 113 -8.97 -11.77 -4.57
CA TYR A 113 -9.08 -11.33 -3.18
C TYR A 113 -8.86 -9.81 -3.05
N THR A 114 -7.89 -9.26 -3.76
CA THR A 114 -7.62 -7.81 -3.75
C THR A 114 -8.77 -7.03 -4.40
N GLU A 115 -9.32 -7.55 -5.49
CA GLU A 115 -10.51 -6.99 -6.14
C GLU A 115 -11.71 -7.03 -5.18
N PHE A 116 -11.95 -8.16 -4.51
CA PHE A 116 -13.01 -8.32 -3.51
C PHE A 116 -12.89 -7.30 -2.38
N ILE A 117 -11.72 -7.18 -1.77
CA ILE A 117 -11.49 -6.18 -0.71
C ILE A 117 -11.71 -4.75 -1.23
N GLY A 118 -11.14 -4.40 -2.37
CA GLY A 118 -11.18 -3.04 -2.92
C GLY A 118 -12.53 -2.61 -3.47
N SER A 119 -13.25 -3.53 -4.12
CA SER A 119 -14.48 -3.22 -4.87
C SER A 119 -15.76 -3.59 -4.12
N TYR A 120 -15.68 -4.45 -3.11
CA TYR A 120 -16.84 -4.91 -2.34
C TYR A 120 -16.73 -4.58 -0.85
N VAL A 121 -15.70 -5.08 -0.17
CA VAL A 121 -15.60 -4.99 1.30
C VAL A 121 -15.45 -3.54 1.76
N LEU A 122 -14.47 -2.82 1.22
CA LEU A 122 -14.19 -1.45 1.63
C LEU A 122 -15.37 -0.51 1.36
N PRO A 123 -16.03 -0.53 0.18
CA PRO A 123 -17.22 0.28 -0.03
C PRO A 123 -18.40 -0.11 0.84
N LYS A 124 -18.68 -1.41 0.99
CA LYS A 124 -19.87 -1.91 1.68
C LYS A 124 -19.81 -1.73 3.20
N TYR A 125 -18.69 -2.09 3.82
CA TYR A 125 -18.58 -2.16 5.28
C TYR A 125 -17.88 -0.95 5.89
N PHE A 126 -17.05 -0.24 5.11
CA PHE A 126 -16.22 0.85 5.62
C PHE A 126 -16.49 2.19 4.94
N ASN A 127 -17.40 2.21 3.96
CA ASN A 127 -17.68 3.41 3.14
C ASN A 127 -16.40 4.03 2.52
N ILE A 128 -15.45 3.18 2.13
CA ILE A 128 -14.16 3.58 1.56
C ILE A 128 -14.13 3.17 0.08
N ASP A 129 -14.13 4.14 -0.83
CA ASP A 129 -13.85 3.90 -2.24
C ASP A 129 -12.42 4.33 -2.60
N LYS A 130 -11.53 3.34 -2.74
CA LYS A 130 -10.13 3.58 -3.14
C LYS A 130 -10.01 4.20 -4.54
N SER A 131 -10.98 4.00 -5.42
CA SER A 131 -10.96 4.60 -6.77
C SER A 131 -10.94 6.13 -6.70
N ILE A 132 -11.62 6.71 -5.70
CA ILE A 132 -11.60 8.16 -5.47
C ILE A 132 -10.18 8.64 -5.16
N VAL A 133 -9.42 7.88 -4.37
CA VAL A 133 -8.03 8.23 -4.00
C VAL A 133 -7.14 8.21 -5.24
N TYR A 134 -7.24 7.16 -6.05
CA TYR A 134 -6.44 7.00 -7.27
C TYR A 134 -6.75 8.06 -8.32
N LEU A 135 -8.03 8.27 -8.62
CA LEU A 135 -8.47 9.27 -9.59
C LEU A 135 -8.17 10.69 -9.12
N SER A 136 -8.31 10.96 -7.83
CA SER A 136 -7.91 12.23 -7.22
C SER A 136 -6.41 12.51 -7.40
N ALA A 137 -5.55 11.49 -7.26
CA ALA A 137 -4.13 11.63 -7.50
C ALA A 137 -3.82 11.94 -8.96
N GLN A 138 -4.48 11.25 -9.89
CA GLN A 138 -4.34 11.49 -11.33
C GLN A 138 -4.79 12.91 -11.74
N VAL A 139 -5.91 13.38 -11.17
CA VAL A 139 -6.37 14.76 -11.41
C VAL A 139 -5.37 15.78 -10.85
N ARG A 140 -4.91 15.62 -9.60
CA ARG A 140 -3.93 16.53 -8.99
C ARG A 140 -2.59 16.55 -9.73
N SER A 141 -2.19 15.43 -10.30
CA SER A 141 -0.96 15.33 -11.10
C SER A 141 -1.18 15.65 -12.59
N LYS A 142 -2.36 16.20 -12.95
CA LYS A 142 -2.72 16.64 -14.31
C LYS A 142 -2.68 15.52 -15.37
N GLN A 143 -2.84 14.28 -14.97
CA GLN A 143 -2.86 13.12 -15.88
C GLN A 143 -4.24 12.94 -16.55
N ILE A 144 -5.28 13.25 -15.82
CA ILE A 144 -6.66 13.25 -16.32
C ILE A 144 -7.40 14.50 -15.81
N THR A 145 -8.48 14.86 -16.50
CA THR A 145 -9.38 15.93 -16.06
C THR A 145 -10.36 15.43 -14.99
N LYS A 146 -10.91 16.35 -14.20
CA LYS A 146 -11.97 16.03 -13.24
C LYS A 146 -13.22 15.43 -13.92
N LYS A 147 -13.52 15.85 -15.16
CA LYS A 147 -14.64 15.31 -15.96
C LYS A 147 -14.39 13.83 -16.30
N GLN A 148 -13.20 13.50 -16.77
CA GLN A 148 -12.80 12.11 -17.05
C GLN A 148 -12.82 11.25 -15.77
N ALA A 149 -12.28 11.74 -14.66
CA ALA A 149 -12.33 11.02 -13.38
C ALA A 149 -13.77 10.68 -12.94
N LYS A 150 -14.69 11.66 -13.05
CA LYS A 150 -16.12 11.43 -12.76
C LYS A 150 -16.77 10.42 -13.70
N ALA A 151 -16.42 10.43 -14.99
CA ALA A 151 -16.92 9.46 -15.97
C ALA A 151 -16.46 8.04 -15.64
N ILE A 152 -15.18 7.86 -15.25
CA ILE A 152 -14.63 6.57 -14.81
C ILE A 152 -15.38 6.04 -13.58
N LEU A 153 -15.59 6.89 -12.56
CA LEU A 153 -16.33 6.50 -11.35
C LEU A 153 -17.77 6.03 -11.65
N LYS A 154 -18.46 6.70 -12.60
CA LYS A 154 -19.81 6.30 -13.01
C LYS A 154 -19.86 4.95 -13.71
N LYS A 155 -18.81 4.58 -14.44
CA LYS A 155 -18.71 3.32 -15.20
C LYS A 155 -18.15 2.16 -14.36
N LYS A 156 -17.77 2.40 -13.09
CA LYS A 156 -17.18 1.38 -12.24
C LYS A 156 -18.13 0.19 -12.09
N ALA A 157 -17.65 -0.98 -12.49
CA ALA A 157 -18.38 -2.23 -12.30
C ALA A 157 -18.45 -2.63 -10.83
N LYS A 158 -19.53 -3.27 -10.44
CA LYS A 158 -19.64 -3.93 -9.13
C LYS A 158 -18.81 -5.21 -9.15
N PHE A 159 -18.32 -5.62 -7.97
CA PHE A 159 -17.61 -6.88 -7.83
C PHE A 159 -18.50 -8.07 -8.26
N ASP A 160 -17.99 -8.88 -9.16
CA ASP A 160 -18.64 -10.12 -9.57
C ASP A 160 -18.40 -11.22 -8.52
N LYS A 161 -19.44 -11.56 -7.79
CA LYS A 161 -19.39 -12.54 -6.71
C LYS A 161 -19.04 -13.96 -7.18
N SER A 162 -19.34 -14.28 -8.45
CA SER A 162 -19.05 -15.61 -9.03
C SER A 162 -17.54 -15.89 -9.16
N LYS A 163 -16.72 -14.85 -9.22
CA LYS A 163 -15.26 -14.96 -9.25
C LYS A 163 -14.66 -15.58 -7.97
N MET A 164 -15.42 -15.62 -6.86
CA MET A 164 -14.91 -16.04 -5.55
C MET A 164 -15.65 -17.27 -5.02
N ARG A 165 -15.03 -18.44 -5.08
CA ARG A 165 -15.63 -19.73 -4.71
C ARG A 165 -16.32 -19.73 -3.35
N ASN A 166 -15.78 -19.08 -2.33
CA ASN A 166 -16.29 -19.05 -0.97
C ASN A 166 -16.81 -17.66 -0.57
N PHE A 167 -17.38 -16.91 -1.51
CA PHE A 167 -17.81 -15.52 -1.28
C PHE A 167 -18.64 -15.35 0.00
N ASN A 168 -19.65 -16.17 0.21
CA ASN A 168 -20.56 -16.05 1.37
C ASN A 168 -19.85 -16.28 2.70
N VAL A 169 -18.85 -17.16 2.75
CA VAL A 169 -18.06 -17.43 3.95
C VAL A 169 -17.23 -16.20 4.31
N TYR A 170 -16.54 -15.61 3.32
CA TYR A 170 -15.75 -14.40 3.53
C TYR A 170 -16.62 -13.19 3.87
N ASP A 171 -17.77 -13.02 3.21
CA ASP A 171 -18.69 -11.92 3.49
C ASP A 171 -19.25 -12.02 4.93
N LYS A 172 -19.67 -13.21 5.36
CA LYS A 172 -20.12 -13.48 6.74
C LYS A 172 -19.00 -13.20 7.77
N PHE A 173 -17.78 -13.66 7.49
CA PHE A 173 -16.62 -13.43 8.36
C PHE A 173 -16.34 -11.94 8.55
N ILE A 174 -16.37 -11.16 7.47
CA ILE A 174 -16.12 -9.72 7.51
C ILE A 174 -17.28 -9.00 8.21
N LYS A 175 -18.53 -9.37 7.90
CA LYS A 175 -19.71 -8.79 8.55
C LYS A 175 -19.67 -8.91 10.07
N GLN A 176 -19.11 -9.98 10.60
CA GLN A 176 -18.98 -10.22 12.05
C GLN A 176 -17.86 -9.41 12.71
N ARG A 177 -16.96 -8.80 11.94
CA ARG A 177 -15.71 -8.16 12.43
C ARG A 177 -15.42 -6.78 11.86
N HIS A 178 -16.34 -6.22 11.06
CA HIS A 178 -16.13 -4.92 10.42
C HIS A 178 -16.16 -3.73 11.41
N ASP A 179 -16.69 -3.94 12.60
CA ASP A 179 -16.71 -2.99 13.70
C ASP A 179 -15.35 -2.85 14.40
N LEU A 180 -14.45 -3.83 14.24
CA LEU A 180 -13.10 -3.71 14.75
C LEU A 180 -12.37 -2.57 14.06
N THR A 181 -11.99 -1.59 14.85
CA THR A 181 -11.26 -0.42 14.36
C THR A 181 -9.77 -0.60 14.54
N ARG A 182 -9.00 0.25 13.86
CA ARG A 182 -7.56 0.28 14.03
C ARG A 182 -7.13 0.71 15.43
N ASP A 183 -7.97 1.45 16.15
CA ASP A 183 -7.66 1.95 17.49
C ASP A 183 -7.81 0.86 18.56
N ASP A 184 -8.46 -0.26 18.22
CA ASP A 184 -8.53 -1.47 19.05
C ASP A 184 -7.18 -2.23 19.12
N PHE A 185 -6.18 -1.78 18.34
CA PHE A 185 -4.89 -2.45 18.24
C PHE A 185 -3.72 -1.53 18.59
N ASP A 186 -2.72 -2.12 19.24
CA ASP A 186 -1.48 -1.43 19.56
C ASP A 186 -0.71 -0.98 18.32
N LYS A 187 -0.12 0.19 18.41
CA LYS A 187 0.71 0.79 17.35
C LYS A 187 1.84 1.62 17.95
N TYR A 188 2.87 1.89 17.18
CA TYR A 188 3.92 2.81 17.62
C TYR A 188 3.37 4.23 17.75
N ASN A 189 3.62 4.84 18.90
CA ASN A 189 3.32 6.26 19.11
C ASN A 189 4.56 7.10 18.81
N PHE A 190 4.79 7.39 17.53
CA PHE A 190 5.95 8.17 17.10
C PHE A 190 5.93 9.64 17.55
N LYS A 191 4.78 10.16 18.01
CA LYS A 191 4.72 11.52 18.54
C LYS A 191 5.62 11.72 19.77
N ARG A 192 5.83 10.66 20.56
CA ARG A 192 6.76 10.69 21.71
C ARG A 192 8.23 10.85 21.28
N TYR A 193 8.54 10.55 20.05
CA TYR A 193 9.92 10.57 19.51
C TYR A 193 10.11 11.66 18.47
N LYS A 194 9.29 12.72 18.51
CA LYS A 194 9.27 13.80 17.51
C LYS A 194 10.66 14.39 17.24
N VAL A 195 11.39 14.73 18.28
CA VAL A 195 12.74 15.34 18.19
C VAL A 195 13.72 14.35 17.58
N PHE A 196 13.68 13.11 18.01
CA PHE A 196 14.56 12.05 17.48
C PHE A 196 14.27 11.78 15.99
N ILE A 197 12.99 11.70 15.60
CA ILE A 197 12.61 11.52 14.19
C ILE A 197 13.02 12.72 13.35
N TRP A 198 12.92 13.95 13.88
CA TRP A 198 13.41 15.15 13.22
C TRP A 198 14.94 15.07 12.99
N LEU A 199 15.70 14.64 13.98
CA LEU A 199 17.14 14.45 13.87
C LEU A 199 17.47 13.41 12.78
N LEU A 200 16.81 12.25 12.80
CA LEU A 200 16.98 11.23 11.75
C LEU A 200 16.63 11.75 10.35
N TYR A 201 15.63 12.63 10.24
CA TYR A 201 15.32 13.30 8.97
C TYR A 201 16.44 14.24 8.55
N LYS A 202 16.99 15.06 9.47
CA LYS A 202 18.13 15.94 9.17
C LYS A 202 19.38 15.16 8.75
N LEU A 203 19.61 14.02 9.36
CA LEU A 203 20.69 13.08 9.00
C LEU A 203 20.39 12.24 7.74
N LYS A 204 19.25 12.49 7.06
CA LYS A 204 18.81 11.75 5.86
C LYS A 204 18.61 10.24 6.07
N VAL A 205 18.49 9.78 7.30
CA VAL A 205 18.22 8.38 7.65
C VAL A 205 16.77 8.02 7.36
N VAL A 206 15.85 8.96 7.59
CA VAL A 206 14.43 8.79 7.23
C VAL A 206 13.99 9.85 6.23
N PRO A 207 13.09 9.53 5.28
CA PRO A 207 12.61 10.48 4.28
C PRO A 207 11.67 11.52 4.90
N TYR A 208 11.53 12.69 4.24
CA TYR A 208 10.60 13.74 4.63
C TYR A 208 9.17 13.23 4.81
N THR A 209 8.73 12.32 3.97
CA THR A 209 7.38 11.71 4.06
C THR A 209 7.16 10.97 5.37
N PHE A 210 8.18 10.32 5.92
CA PHE A 210 8.12 9.69 7.22
C PHE A 210 8.08 10.75 8.33
N TYR A 211 8.99 11.72 8.31
CA TYR A 211 9.02 12.82 9.27
C TYR A 211 7.69 13.59 9.29
N SER A 212 7.18 14.01 8.14
CA SER A 212 5.92 14.76 8.04
C SER A 212 4.70 13.97 8.52
N LYS A 213 4.74 12.66 8.37
CA LYS A 213 3.64 11.77 8.76
C LYS A 213 3.60 11.51 10.28
N TYR A 214 4.73 11.43 10.93
CA TYR A 214 4.82 10.92 12.30
C TYR A 214 5.34 11.92 13.32
N ALA A 215 6.05 12.97 12.91
CA ALA A 215 6.72 13.90 13.79
C ALA A 215 6.40 15.37 13.53
N LYS A 216 5.87 15.71 12.36
CA LYS A 216 5.35 17.05 12.06
C LYS A 216 3.85 17.12 12.35
#